data_43f26632d94a12f598817f15be627a93
#
_entry.id   43f26632d94a12f598817f15be627a93
#
_cell.length_a   1.000
_cell.length_b   1.000
_cell.length_c   1.000
_cell.angle_alpha   90.00
_cell.angle_beta   90.00
_cell.angle_gamma   90.00
#
_symmetry.space_group_name_H-M   'P 1'
#
loop_
_entity.id
_entity.type
_entity.pdbx_description
1 polymer ?
#
loop_
_entity_poly.entity_id
_entity_poly.type
_entity_poly.pdbx_seq_one_letter_code
_entity_poly.pdbx_strand_id
1 'polypeptide(L)'
;MVKSNEKDRGEFRCFDSIKTVAIVSDTHGLLRDSVLRALQRFDLIVHAGDVGPRSLLQSLEAIAPVVAVRGNVDRELACLPTTELISVNGELIYVLHDLSLLDLDPVTAGVAIVVSGHSHQPKIVRRGKVLYVNPGSIGPRGFSLPFSFAKVACEERVFTIELVHLDERPVK
;
A
#
# COMPACT_ATOMS: atom_id res chain seq x y z
N MET A 1 17.14 -5.98 13.40
CA MET A 1 17.26 -5.00 12.29
C MET A 1 17.39 -5.80 11.00
N VAL A 2 16.25 -6.17 10.39
CA VAL A 2 16.24 -6.90 9.13
C VAL A 2 16.50 -5.88 8.03
N LYS A 3 17.67 -5.92 7.42
CA LYS A 3 17.95 -5.14 6.20
C LYS A 3 17.14 -5.78 5.07
N SER A 4 16.06 -5.12 4.64
CA SER A 4 15.38 -5.47 3.40
C SER A 4 16.41 -5.42 2.26
N ASN A 5 16.64 -6.55 1.60
CA ASN A 5 17.46 -6.62 0.41
C ASN A 5 16.64 -6.06 -0.77
N GLU A 6 16.62 -4.73 -0.88
CA GLU A 6 16.11 -4.09 -2.09
C GLU A 6 17.14 -4.30 -3.21
N LYS A 7 16.72 -4.94 -4.30
CA LYS A 7 17.54 -5.13 -5.52
C LYS A 7 16.81 -4.50 -6.68
N ASP A 8 17.44 -3.54 -7.33
CA ASP A 8 17.00 -3.04 -8.63
C ASP A 8 17.48 -4.02 -9.71
N ARG A 9 16.54 -4.66 -10.41
CA ARG A 9 16.80 -5.55 -11.53
C ARG A 9 16.53 -4.91 -12.90
N GLY A 10 16.48 -3.56 -12.94
CA GLY A 10 16.45 -2.80 -14.18
C GLY A 10 15.05 -2.47 -14.73
N GLU A 11 13.99 -3.16 -14.31
CA GLU A 11 12.61 -2.85 -14.73
C GLU A 11 11.67 -2.56 -13.54
N PHE A 12 11.96 -3.10 -12.34
CA PHE A 12 11.14 -2.89 -11.13
C PHE A 12 11.91 -3.21 -9.86
N ARG A 13 11.46 -2.65 -8.74
CA ARG A 13 12.05 -2.86 -7.40
C ARG A 13 11.69 -4.26 -6.89
N CYS A 14 12.70 -4.97 -6.33
CA CYS A 14 12.52 -6.30 -5.78
C CYS A 14 12.76 -6.29 -4.27
N PHE A 15 11.85 -6.93 -3.54
CA PHE A 15 11.90 -7.08 -2.08
C PHE A 15 11.86 -8.57 -1.74
N ASP A 16 12.99 -9.09 -1.28
CA ASP A 16 13.14 -10.50 -0.92
C ASP A 16 13.09 -10.67 0.62
N SER A 17 12.62 -11.83 1.07
CA SER A 17 12.52 -12.19 2.49
C SER A 17 11.52 -11.33 3.28
N ILE A 18 10.52 -10.78 2.62
CA ILE A 18 9.43 -10.04 3.24
C ILE A 18 8.44 -11.02 3.85
N LYS A 19 8.11 -10.84 5.12
CA LYS A 19 7.09 -11.62 5.83
C LYS A 19 5.75 -10.91 5.87
N THR A 20 5.78 -9.58 5.96
CA THR A 20 4.58 -8.78 6.11
C THR A 20 4.65 -7.49 5.30
N VAL A 21 3.55 -7.17 4.60
CA VAL A 21 3.38 -5.90 3.90
C VAL A 21 2.15 -5.18 4.44
N ALA A 22 2.30 -3.90 4.77
CA ALA A 22 1.16 -3.02 5.00
C ALA A 22 0.81 -2.29 3.70
N ILE A 23 -0.44 -2.39 3.27
CA ILE A 23 -0.97 -1.60 2.16
C ILE A 23 -1.85 -0.51 2.74
N VAL A 24 -1.48 0.74 2.52
CA VAL A 24 -2.18 1.94 3.00
C VAL A 24 -2.52 2.86 1.85
N SER A 25 -3.50 3.73 2.03
CA SER A 25 -3.88 4.76 1.06
C SER A 25 -4.58 5.94 1.72
N ASP A 26 -4.69 7.03 0.97
CA ASP A 26 -5.58 8.15 1.27
C ASP A 26 -5.34 8.73 2.68
N THR A 27 -4.07 8.97 3.01
CA THR A 27 -3.66 9.61 4.27
C THR A 27 -3.99 11.09 4.30
N HIS A 28 -4.03 11.78 3.15
CA HIS A 28 -4.35 13.21 3.03
C HIS A 28 -3.64 14.09 4.08
N GLY A 29 -2.39 13.77 4.37
CA GLY A 29 -1.57 14.52 5.33
C GLY A 29 -1.82 14.20 6.81
N LEU A 30 -2.70 13.25 7.11
CA LEU A 30 -3.00 12.85 8.49
C LEU A 30 -2.49 11.42 8.76
N LEU A 31 -1.55 11.31 9.68
CA LEU A 31 -1.03 10.04 10.14
C LEU A 31 -1.11 10.00 11.67
N ARG A 32 -2.03 9.19 12.18
CA ARG A 32 -2.30 9.08 13.62
C ARG A 32 -1.28 8.18 14.31
N ASP A 33 -1.03 8.43 15.59
CA ASP A 33 -0.13 7.60 16.40
C ASP A 33 -0.58 6.13 16.47
N SER A 34 -1.90 5.88 16.46
CA SER A 34 -2.45 4.52 16.42
C SER A 34 -2.07 3.78 15.14
N VAL A 35 -2.08 4.49 13.99
CA VAL A 35 -1.63 3.96 12.70
C VAL A 35 -0.13 3.70 12.73
N LEU A 36 0.67 4.69 13.17
CA LEU A 36 2.12 4.53 13.28
C LEU A 36 2.49 3.30 14.12
N ARG A 37 1.85 3.13 15.28
CA ARG A 37 2.07 1.95 16.13
C ARG A 37 1.68 0.64 15.45
N ALA A 38 0.58 0.63 14.71
CA ALA A 38 0.13 -0.56 13.98
C ALA A 38 1.12 -0.95 12.87
N LEU A 39 1.72 0.04 12.20
CA LEU A 39 2.64 -0.17 11.08
C LEU A 39 4.05 -0.61 11.50
N GLN A 40 4.46 -0.42 12.75
CA GLN A 40 5.83 -0.78 13.23
C GLN A 40 6.21 -2.26 13.09
N ARG A 41 5.25 -3.14 12.77
CA ARG A 41 5.46 -4.58 12.67
C ARG A 41 5.60 -5.10 11.25
N PHE A 42 5.60 -4.19 10.28
CA PHE A 42 5.65 -4.55 8.86
C PHE A 42 7.05 -4.40 8.29
N ASP A 43 7.40 -5.28 7.36
CA ASP A 43 8.71 -5.29 6.69
C ASP A 43 8.73 -4.35 5.48
N LEU A 44 7.55 -4.05 4.92
CA LEU A 44 7.35 -3.18 3.76
C LEU A 44 6.02 -2.43 3.90
N ILE A 45 6.01 -1.17 3.50
CA ILE A 45 4.79 -0.36 3.40
C ILE A 45 4.57 0.01 1.93
N VAL A 46 3.36 -0.25 1.43
CA VAL A 46 2.91 0.17 0.09
C VAL A 46 1.83 1.24 0.26
N HIS A 47 2.05 2.42 -0.30
CA HIS A 47 1.12 3.55 -0.23
C HIS A 47 0.49 3.82 -1.60
N ALA A 48 -0.81 3.63 -1.73
CA ALA A 48 -1.54 3.74 -2.99
C ALA A 48 -2.04 5.16 -3.31
N GLY A 49 -1.29 6.20 -2.91
CA GLY A 49 -1.54 7.59 -3.29
C GLY A 49 -2.44 8.38 -2.34
N ASP A 50 -2.61 9.66 -2.67
CA ASP A 50 -3.22 10.69 -1.82
C ASP A 50 -2.55 10.77 -0.45
N VAL A 51 -1.23 10.93 -0.51
CA VAL A 51 -0.32 10.93 0.65
C VAL A 51 -0.46 12.22 1.45
N GLY A 52 -0.33 13.37 0.80
CA GLY A 52 -0.21 14.68 1.41
C GLY A 52 1.24 15.18 1.44
N PRO A 53 1.73 15.80 2.54
CA PRO A 53 3.06 16.38 2.58
C PRO A 53 4.16 15.31 2.60
N ARG A 54 5.34 15.64 2.07
CA ARG A 54 6.51 14.74 2.04
C ARG A 54 6.94 14.25 3.42
N SER A 55 6.74 15.04 4.46
CA SER A 55 7.04 14.65 5.85
C SER A 55 6.29 13.41 6.31
N LEU A 56 5.11 13.16 5.73
CA LEU A 56 4.34 11.95 6.02
C LEU A 56 5.06 10.70 5.48
N LEU A 57 5.55 10.74 4.24
CA LEU A 57 6.37 9.65 3.69
C LEU A 57 7.61 9.40 4.54
N GLN A 58 8.30 10.47 4.96
CA GLN A 58 9.47 10.34 5.84
C GLN A 58 9.13 9.66 7.17
N SER A 59 7.93 9.91 7.72
CA SER A 59 7.46 9.24 8.93
C SER A 59 7.21 7.75 8.70
N LEU A 60 6.72 7.35 7.53
CA LEU A 60 6.55 5.94 7.16
C LEU A 60 7.90 5.29 6.86
N GLU A 61 8.80 5.98 6.17
CA GLU A 61 10.17 5.51 5.84
C GLU A 61 11.02 5.27 7.09
N ALA A 62 10.72 5.99 8.19
CA ALA A 62 11.35 5.74 9.49
C ALA A 62 10.93 4.39 10.13
N ILE A 63 9.83 3.79 9.65
CA ILE A 63 9.32 2.50 10.15
C ILE A 63 9.85 1.34 9.32
N ALA A 64 9.66 1.41 8.00
CA ALA A 64 10.02 0.36 7.04
C ALA A 64 10.27 0.99 5.65
N PRO A 65 10.88 0.26 4.70
CA PRO A 65 10.92 0.66 3.31
C PRO A 65 9.53 1.01 2.78
N VAL A 66 9.42 2.08 1.99
CA VAL A 66 8.15 2.55 1.42
C VAL A 66 8.18 2.48 -0.11
N VAL A 67 7.12 1.91 -0.66
CA VAL A 67 6.76 2.05 -2.07
C VAL A 67 5.53 2.94 -2.12
N ALA A 68 5.58 4.04 -2.85
CA ALA A 68 4.46 4.96 -2.94
C ALA A 68 4.22 5.41 -4.38
N VAL A 69 2.95 5.50 -4.75
CA VAL A 69 2.52 6.15 -5.99
C VAL A 69 1.84 7.48 -5.67
N ARG A 70 1.78 8.35 -6.66
CA ARG A 70 1.12 9.64 -6.55
C ARG A 70 -0.39 9.49 -6.77
N GLY A 71 -1.20 10.08 -5.88
CA GLY A 71 -2.63 10.26 -6.07
C GLY A 71 -2.98 11.58 -6.78
N ASN A 72 -4.27 11.83 -6.94
CA ASN A 72 -4.75 13.00 -7.69
C ASN A 72 -4.58 14.32 -6.94
N VAL A 73 -4.41 14.29 -5.60
CA VAL A 73 -4.19 15.50 -4.80
C VAL A 73 -2.71 15.75 -4.46
N ASP A 74 -1.80 14.84 -4.76
CA ASP A 74 -0.37 14.89 -4.40
C ASP A 74 0.45 15.79 -5.32
N ARG A 75 0.06 17.07 -5.45
CA ARG A 75 0.73 18.03 -6.33
C ARG A 75 2.19 18.30 -5.95
N GLU A 76 2.49 18.31 -4.66
CA GLU A 76 3.84 18.55 -4.11
C GLU A 76 4.74 17.31 -4.21
N LEU A 77 4.18 16.14 -4.47
CA LEU A 77 4.88 14.87 -4.63
C LEU A 77 5.02 14.47 -6.11
N ALA A 78 5.21 15.44 -7.01
CA ALA A 78 5.34 15.19 -8.45
C ALA A 78 6.53 14.27 -8.81
N CYS A 79 7.47 14.05 -7.88
CA CYS A 79 8.56 13.08 -8.03
C CYS A 79 8.13 11.62 -7.86
N LEU A 80 6.95 11.34 -7.26
CA LEU A 80 6.42 9.99 -7.18
C LEU A 80 5.86 9.55 -8.53
N PRO A 81 6.03 8.29 -8.90
CA PRO A 81 5.39 7.73 -10.09
C PRO A 81 3.87 7.66 -9.91
N THR A 82 3.13 7.63 -11.01
CA THR A 82 1.67 7.41 -11.00
C THR A 82 1.31 5.95 -10.83
N THR A 83 2.21 5.07 -11.24
CA THR A 83 2.08 3.61 -11.11
C THR A 83 3.44 3.02 -10.74
N GLU A 84 3.44 1.91 -10.03
CA GLU A 84 4.66 1.19 -9.65
C GLU A 84 4.43 -0.31 -9.78
N LEU A 85 5.39 -0.99 -10.38
CA LEU A 85 5.43 -2.46 -10.41
C LEU A 85 6.58 -2.91 -9.50
N ILE A 86 6.27 -3.74 -8.53
CA ILE A 86 7.25 -4.30 -7.60
C ILE A 86 7.17 -5.80 -7.56
N SER A 87 8.27 -6.44 -7.19
CA SER A 87 8.30 -7.87 -6.85
C SER A 87 8.48 -8.04 -5.34
N VAL A 88 7.61 -8.81 -4.72
CA VAL A 88 7.72 -9.21 -3.33
C VAL A 88 7.82 -10.74 -3.28
N ASN A 89 8.95 -11.25 -2.81
CA ASN A 89 9.24 -12.69 -2.78
C ASN A 89 9.02 -13.42 -4.13
N GLY A 90 9.20 -12.70 -5.24
CA GLY A 90 9.02 -13.21 -6.60
C GLY A 90 7.62 -13.07 -7.18
N GLU A 91 6.64 -12.56 -6.42
CA GLU A 91 5.29 -12.25 -6.90
C GLU A 91 5.16 -10.77 -7.28
N LEU A 92 4.52 -10.48 -8.40
CA LEU A 92 4.37 -9.11 -8.89
C LEU A 92 3.15 -8.42 -8.28
N ILE A 93 3.38 -7.21 -7.76
CA ILE A 93 2.36 -6.31 -7.24
C ILE A 93 2.36 -5.03 -8.06
N TYR A 94 1.23 -4.69 -8.65
CA TYR A 94 1.04 -3.44 -9.38
C TYR A 94 0.26 -2.46 -8.54
N VAL A 95 0.81 -1.26 -8.37
CA VAL A 95 0.27 -0.20 -7.51
C VAL A 95 -0.10 0.99 -8.36
N LEU A 96 -1.33 1.49 -8.20
CA LEU A 96 -1.82 2.72 -8.79
C LEU A 96 -2.81 3.37 -7.81
N HIS A 97 -3.12 4.66 -8.02
CA HIS A 97 -4.08 5.32 -7.12
C HIS A 97 -5.53 5.06 -7.54
N ASP A 98 -5.87 5.34 -8.77
CA ASP A 98 -7.24 5.19 -9.30
C ASP A 98 -7.32 3.95 -10.20
N LEU A 99 -8.10 2.95 -9.76
CA LEU A 99 -8.26 1.69 -10.48
C LEU A 99 -8.87 1.87 -11.89
N SER A 100 -9.61 2.95 -12.15
CA SER A 100 -10.17 3.25 -13.47
C SER A 100 -9.11 3.58 -14.51
N LEU A 101 -7.90 3.93 -14.05
CA LEU A 101 -6.73 4.26 -14.87
C LEU A 101 -5.79 3.07 -15.08
N LEU A 102 -6.23 1.84 -14.76
CA LEU A 102 -5.43 0.64 -14.99
C LEU A 102 -5.15 0.48 -16.50
N ASP A 103 -3.87 0.57 -16.87
CA ASP A 103 -3.39 0.67 -18.24
C ASP A 103 -2.75 -0.61 -18.80
N LEU A 104 -2.77 -1.69 -18.01
CA LEU A 104 -2.25 -3.01 -18.40
C LEU A 104 -3.26 -4.11 -18.13
N ASP A 105 -3.08 -5.26 -18.78
CA ASP A 105 -3.76 -6.50 -18.41
C ASP A 105 -2.95 -7.24 -17.34
N PRO A 106 -3.42 -7.28 -16.07
CA PRO A 106 -2.65 -7.88 -14.98
C PRO A 106 -2.36 -9.37 -15.18
N VAL A 107 -3.27 -10.08 -15.86
CA VAL A 107 -3.08 -11.53 -16.10
C VAL A 107 -1.92 -11.76 -17.07
N THR A 108 -1.90 -11.03 -18.18
CA THR A 108 -0.84 -11.12 -19.19
C THR A 108 0.51 -10.63 -18.63
N ALA A 109 0.47 -9.60 -17.78
CA ALA A 109 1.66 -9.07 -17.10
C ALA A 109 2.18 -9.96 -15.95
N GLY A 110 1.44 -11.02 -15.58
CA GLY A 110 1.83 -11.91 -14.48
C GLY A 110 1.67 -11.28 -13.09
N VAL A 111 0.83 -10.23 -12.97
CA VAL A 111 0.57 -9.54 -11.71
C VAL A 111 -0.33 -10.39 -10.82
N ALA A 112 0.11 -10.64 -9.59
CA ALA A 112 -0.65 -11.37 -8.59
C ALA A 112 -1.62 -10.48 -7.82
N ILE A 113 -1.21 -9.23 -7.55
CA ILE A 113 -1.98 -8.26 -6.77
C ILE A 113 -1.99 -6.91 -7.47
N VAL A 114 -3.18 -6.33 -7.66
CA VAL A 114 -3.37 -4.93 -8.04
C VAL A 114 -3.84 -4.16 -6.82
N VAL A 115 -3.09 -3.12 -6.44
CA VAL A 115 -3.37 -2.25 -5.30
C VAL A 115 -3.87 -0.91 -5.81
N SER A 116 -4.98 -0.43 -5.25
CA SER A 116 -5.52 0.91 -5.54
C SER A 116 -6.08 1.58 -4.29
N GLY A 117 -6.27 2.90 -4.33
CA GLY A 117 -6.91 3.72 -3.30
C GLY A 117 -8.15 4.46 -3.84
N HIS A 118 -8.14 5.79 -3.70
CA HIS A 118 -9.05 6.76 -4.28
C HIS A 118 -10.50 6.70 -3.77
N SER A 119 -11.14 5.54 -3.79
CA SER A 119 -12.54 5.40 -3.38
C SER A 119 -12.76 5.42 -1.87
N HIS A 120 -11.70 5.30 -1.07
CA HIS A 120 -11.72 5.13 0.39
C HIS A 120 -12.53 3.91 0.87
N GLN A 121 -12.95 3.02 -0.04
CA GLN A 121 -13.77 1.85 0.28
C GLN A 121 -12.89 0.62 0.42
N PRO A 122 -12.70 0.08 1.63
CA PRO A 122 -11.88 -1.11 1.82
C PRO A 122 -12.52 -2.30 1.10
N LYS A 123 -11.74 -2.95 0.23
CA LYS A 123 -12.24 -4.06 -0.57
C LYS A 123 -11.12 -4.99 -1.04
N ILE A 124 -11.37 -6.28 -0.97
CA ILE A 124 -10.53 -7.30 -1.59
C ILE A 124 -11.41 -8.11 -2.53
N VAL A 125 -11.05 -8.16 -3.81
CA VAL A 125 -11.79 -8.89 -4.85
C VAL A 125 -10.82 -9.74 -5.65
N ARG A 126 -11.13 -11.04 -5.77
CA ARG A 126 -10.42 -11.92 -6.68
C ARG A 126 -11.10 -11.92 -8.06
N ARG A 127 -10.31 -11.67 -9.09
CA ARG A 127 -10.73 -11.83 -10.48
C ARG A 127 -9.77 -12.80 -11.18
N GLY A 128 -10.21 -14.03 -11.38
CA GLY A 128 -9.34 -15.10 -11.86
C GLY A 128 -8.18 -15.35 -10.90
N LYS A 129 -6.95 -15.16 -11.38
CA LYS A 129 -5.72 -15.34 -10.59
C LYS A 129 -5.27 -14.06 -9.86
N VAL A 130 -5.85 -12.91 -10.19
CA VAL A 130 -5.44 -11.61 -9.68
C VAL A 130 -6.28 -11.19 -8.49
N LEU A 131 -5.64 -10.70 -7.42
CA LEU A 131 -6.28 -10.04 -6.29
C LEU A 131 -6.27 -8.53 -6.49
N TYR A 132 -7.44 -7.89 -6.38
CA TYR A 132 -7.59 -6.44 -6.39
C TYR A 132 -7.84 -5.97 -4.96
N VAL A 133 -6.99 -5.11 -4.47
CA VAL A 133 -6.98 -4.66 -3.07
C VAL A 133 -7.11 -3.15 -3.02
N ASN A 134 -8.16 -2.68 -2.38
CA ASN A 134 -8.25 -1.31 -1.89
C ASN A 134 -8.20 -1.36 -0.36
N PRO A 135 -7.20 -0.75 0.28
CA PRO A 135 -7.06 -0.82 1.74
C PRO A 135 -8.07 0.05 2.48
N GLY A 136 -8.83 0.88 1.78
CA GLY A 136 -9.59 1.98 2.38
C GLY A 136 -8.72 3.19 2.63
N SER A 137 -9.08 4.00 3.61
CA SER A 137 -8.33 5.20 4.02
C SER A 137 -7.88 5.11 5.47
N ILE A 138 -6.66 5.54 5.76
CA ILE A 138 -6.14 5.74 7.12
C ILE A 138 -6.00 7.21 7.50
N GLY A 139 -6.42 8.10 6.63
CA GLY A 139 -6.40 9.56 6.77
C GLY A 139 -7.66 10.14 7.43
N PRO A 140 -8.12 11.30 7.00
CA PRO A 140 -9.33 11.93 7.53
C PRO A 140 -10.57 11.06 7.32
N ARG A 141 -11.51 11.09 8.29
CA ARG A 141 -12.81 10.45 8.11
C ARG A 141 -13.59 11.11 6.97
N GLY A 142 -13.76 10.38 5.88
CA GLY A 142 -14.70 10.71 4.83
C GLY A 142 -15.91 9.75 4.88
N PHE A 143 -17.13 10.28 4.72
CA PHE A 143 -18.34 9.49 4.43
C PHE A 143 -18.67 8.33 5.38
N SER A 144 -18.38 8.42 6.67
CA SER A 144 -18.67 7.37 7.67
C SER A 144 -17.94 6.02 7.41
N LEU A 145 -16.93 6.01 6.55
CA LEU A 145 -16.15 4.79 6.29
C LEU A 145 -15.18 4.50 7.44
N PRO A 146 -14.94 3.23 7.75
CA PRO A 146 -13.97 2.87 8.79
C PRO A 146 -12.55 3.21 8.36
N PHE A 147 -11.69 3.53 9.32
CA PHE A 147 -10.25 3.58 9.08
C PHE A 147 -9.76 2.17 8.87
N SER A 148 -9.05 1.95 7.79
CA SER A 148 -8.56 0.62 7.47
C SER A 148 -7.27 0.67 6.65
N PHE A 149 -6.52 -0.40 6.77
CA PHE A 149 -5.42 -0.74 5.87
C PHE A 149 -5.47 -2.23 5.55
N ALA A 150 -4.76 -2.68 4.53
CA ALA A 150 -4.66 -4.10 4.26
C ALA A 150 -3.31 -4.63 4.76
N LYS A 151 -3.36 -5.78 5.43
CA LYS A 151 -2.19 -6.54 5.84
C LYS A 151 -2.02 -7.71 4.89
N VAL A 152 -0.82 -7.86 4.36
CA VAL A 152 -0.39 -9.02 3.59
C VAL A 152 0.59 -9.83 4.42
N ALA A 153 0.27 -11.07 4.68
CA ALA A 153 1.21 -12.05 5.21
C ALA A 153 1.79 -12.85 4.05
N CYS A 154 3.12 -12.95 4.00
CA CYS A 154 3.86 -13.61 2.94
C CYS A 154 4.50 -14.87 3.52
N GLU A 155 3.96 -16.03 3.20
CA GLU A 155 4.52 -17.32 3.55
C GLU A 155 5.00 -18.00 2.27
N GLU A 156 6.33 -18.02 2.07
CA GLU A 156 6.97 -18.44 0.82
C GLU A 156 6.43 -17.63 -0.38
N ARG A 157 5.59 -18.22 -1.24
CA ARG A 157 4.90 -17.56 -2.38
C ARG A 157 3.40 -17.44 -2.20
N VAL A 158 2.90 -17.70 -0.99
CA VAL A 158 1.48 -17.59 -0.68
C VAL A 158 1.23 -16.29 0.03
N PHE A 159 0.36 -15.46 -0.53
CA PHE A 159 -0.08 -14.21 0.08
C PHE A 159 -1.46 -14.36 0.70
N THR A 160 -1.55 -14.13 1.99
CA THR A 160 -2.82 -13.98 2.69
C THR A 160 -3.06 -12.50 2.95
N ILE A 161 -4.20 -11.98 2.49
CA ILE A 161 -4.53 -10.56 2.61
C ILE A 161 -5.79 -10.41 3.47
N GLU A 162 -5.70 -9.54 4.47
CA GLU A 162 -6.81 -9.18 5.34
C GLU A 162 -6.95 -7.66 5.48
N LEU A 163 -8.18 -7.17 5.60
CA LEU A 163 -8.45 -5.78 5.95
C LEU A 163 -8.42 -5.63 7.46
N VAL A 164 -7.60 -4.69 7.92
CA VAL A 164 -7.48 -4.33 9.33
C VAL A 164 -8.23 -3.04 9.57
N HIS A 165 -9.28 -3.11 10.38
CA HIS A 165 -10.03 -1.93 10.79
C HIS A 165 -9.42 -1.36 12.07
N LEU A 166 -9.15 -0.06 12.06
CA LEU A 166 -8.64 0.65 13.23
C LEU A 166 -9.82 1.32 13.95
N ASP A 167 -10.20 0.77 15.10
CA ASP A 167 -11.19 1.38 15.98
C ASP A 167 -10.54 2.56 16.72
N GLU A 168 -10.94 3.78 16.36
CA GLU A 168 -10.72 4.93 17.25
C GLU A 168 -11.80 4.93 18.33
N ARG A 169 -11.61 4.16 19.39
CA ARG A 169 -12.28 4.51 20.64
C ARG A 169 -11.51 5.70 21.22
N PRO A 170 -12.17 6.80 21.57
CA PRO A 170 -11.51 7.85 22.33
C PRO A 170 -10.94 7.21 23.60
N VAL A 171 -9.64 7.39 23.81
CA VAL A 171 -9.02 7.08 25.11
C VAL A 171 -9.74 7.96 26.12
N LYS A 172 -10.51 7.35 27.02
CA LYS A 172 -11.17 8.04 28.14
C LYS A 172 -10.14 8.51 29.14
#